data_1cd87c50b36447644f2ae5a2388c2659
#
_entry.id   1cd87c50b36447644f2ae5a2388c2659
#
_cell.length_a   1.000
_cell.length_b   1.000
_cell.length_c   1.000
_cell.angle_alpha   90.00
_cell.angle_beta   90.00
_cell.angle_gamma   90.00
#
_symmetry.space_group_name_H-M   'P 1'
#
loop_
_entity.id
_entity.type
_entity.pdbx_description
1 polymer ?
#
loop_
_entity_poly.entity_id
_entity_poly.type
_entity_poly.pdbx_seq_one_letter_code
_entity_poly.pdbx_strand_id
1 'polypeptide(L)'
;MISMDEGAAYLGECALVPFESPVNQTGILFYNTLFDENAVCHFAIGRGFADCIKDFTKYTHKEMEDLGLNQSMIHVDFMIGSKDLSIDAYTKDGKKVSIFKDGTWNFKKIKNIFNF
;
A
#
# COMPACT_ATOMS: atom_id res chain seq x y z
N MET A 1 -15.18 -2.76 -14.93
CA MET A 1 -14.12 -1.88 -14.39
C MET A 1 -12.80 -2.03 -15.12
N ILE A 2 -12.29 -3.24 -15.27
CA ILE A 2 -11.02 -3.50 -15.96
C ILE A 2 -11.04 -3.00 -17.42
N SER A 3 -12.22 -2.95 -18.04
CA SER A 3 -12.39 -2.48 -19.41
C SER A 3 -12.45 -0.97 -19.57
N MET A 4 -12.41 -0.17 -18.48
CA MET A 4 -12.54 1.28 -18.57
C MET A 4 -11.33 1.94 -19.23
N ASP A 5 -10.14 1.51 -18.84
CA ASP A 5 -8.88 1.96 -19.41
C ASP A 5 -7.79 0.94 -19.11
N GLU A 6 -6.63 1.10 -19.75
CA GLU A 6 -5.53 0.17 -19.62
C GLU A 6 -5.03 0.07 -18.16
N GLY A 7 -4.93 1.21 -17.48
CA GLY A 7 -4.44 1.26 -16.10
C GLY A 7 -5.35 0.56 -15.11
N ALA A 8 -6.62 0.36 -15.43
CA ALA A 8 -7.58 -0.28 -14.56
C ALA A 8 -7.24 -1.75 -14.23
N ALA A 9 -6.40 -2.38 -15.04
CA ALA A 9 -5.98 -3.77 -14.84
C ALA A 9 -4.70 -3.90 -14.01
N TYR A 10 -4.08 -2.79 -13.62
CA TYR A 10 -2.80 -2.77 -12.91
C TYR A 10 -2.93 -2.21 -11.51
N LEU A 11 -1.97 -2.57 -10.64
CA LEU A 11 -1.91 -2.03 -9.29
C LEU A 11 -1.61 -0.53 -9.30
N GLY A 12 -2.23 0.19 -8.37
CA GLY A 12 -1.98 1.61 -8.13
C GLY A 12 -1.61 1.91 -6.69
N GLU A 13 -1.88 1.00 -5.76
CA GLU A 13 -1.59 1.22 -4.35
C GLU A 13 -1.21 -0.08 -3.65
N CYS A 14 -0.25 0.06 -2.72
CA CYS A 14 0.08 -0.96 -1.75
C CYS A 14 0.17 -0.26 -0.40
N ALA A 15 -0.77 -0.51 0.49
CA ALA A 15 -0.83 0.14 1.79
C ALA A 15 -0.50 -0.84 2.91
N LEU A 16 0.45 -0.45 3.75
CA LEU A 16 0.88 -1.25 4.90
C LEU A 16 0.30 -0.66 6.17
N VAL A 17 -0.67 -1.36 6.74
CA VAL A 17 -1.39 -0.92 7.95
C VAL A 17 -1.31 -2.04 8.98
N PRO A 18 -0.75 -1.78 10.18
CA PRO A 18 -0.68 -2.81 11.21
C PRO A 18 -2.09 -3.20 11.68
N PHE A 19 -2.27 -4.49 11.96
CA PHE A 19 -3.56 -5.02 12.40
C PHE A 19 -4.04 -4.33 13.69
N GLU A 20 -3.13 -3.87 14.51
CA GLU A 20 -3.39 -3.14 15.76
C GLU A 20 -3.64 -1.64 15.56
N SER A 21 -3.95 -1.20 14.33
CA SER A 21 -4.26 0.21 14.06
C SER A 21 -5.47 0.66 14.88
N PRO A 22 -5.57 1.97 15.21
CA PRO A 22 -6.72 2.47 15.97
C PRO A 22 -8.06 2.15 15.33
N VAL A 23 -8.15 2.19 14.00
CA VAL A 23 -9.39 1.87 13.28
C VAL A 23 -9.79 0.42 13.51
N ASN A 24 -8.83 -0.52 13.40
CA ASN A 24 -9.12 -1.93 13.59
C ASN A 24 -9.40 -2.27 15.05
N GLN A 25 -8.76 -1.60 16.00
CA GLN A 25 -8.95 -1.81 17.42
C GLN A 25 -10.35 -1.46 17.92
N THR A 26 -11.09 -0.64 17.17
CA THR A 26 -12.47 -0.33 17.53
C THR A 26 -13.39 -1.54 17.43
N GLY A 27 -13.01 -2.53 16.61
CA GLY A 27 -13.86 -3.70 16.36
C GLY A 27 -15.14 -3.40 15.60
N ILE A 28 -15.26 -2.21 15.04
CA ILE A 28 -16.45 -1.74 14.34
C ILE A 28 -16.17 -1.69 12.83
N LEU A 29 -17.09 -2.26 12.05
CA LEU A 29 -17.12 -2.08 10.61
C LEU A 29 -17.91 -0.83 10.30
N PHE A 30 -17.27 0.19 9.77
CA PHE A 30 -17.88 1.50 9.57
C PHE A 30 -18.74 1.60 8.30
N TYR A 31 -18.66 0.61 7.41
CA TYR A 31 -19.32 0.64 6.09
C TYR A 31 -18.94 1.89 5.29
N ASN A 32 -17.78 2.40 5.58
CA ASN A 32 -17.18 3.54 4.89
C ASN A 32 -15.81 3.12 4.38
N THR A 33 -15.60 3.16 3.06
CA THR A 33 -14.40 2.66 2.42
C THR A 33 -13.13 3.27 3.02
N LEU A 34 -13.14 4.56 3.33
CA LEU A 34 -11.98 5.24 3.89
C LEU A 34 -11.58 4.68 5.27
N PHE A 35 -12.54 4.38 6.13
CA PHE A 35 -12.24 3.82 7.45
C PHE A 35 -11.91 2.34 7.37
N ASP A 36 -12.66 1.58 6.58
CA ASP A 36 -12.48 0.13 6.50
C ASP A 36 -11.15 -0.24 5.85
N GLU A 37 -10.73 0.47 4.79
CA GLU A 37 -9.46 0.22 4.13
C GLU A 37 -8.26 0.56 5.02
N ASN A 38 -8.40 1.52 5.95
CA ASN A 38 -7.34 1.89 6.87
C ASN A 38 -7.26 1.00 8.10
N ALA A 39 -8.08 -0.02 8.19
CA ALA A 39 -8.04 -0.98 9.29
C ALA A 39 -6.94 -2.03 9.12
N VAL A 40 -6.62 -2.41 7.89
CA VAL A 40 -5.65 -3.47 7.58
C VAL A 40 -4.88 -3.16 6.31
N CYS A 41 -3.81 -3.92 6.07
CA CYS A 41 -3.08 -3.84 4.80
C CYS A 41 -4.01 -4.09 3.63
N HIS A 42 -3.80 -3.34 2.55
CA HIS A 42 -4.65 -3.47 1.36
C HIS A 42 -3.87 -3.10 0.10
N PHE A 43 -4.37 -3.60 -1.01
CA PHE A 43 -3.95 -3.18 -2.35
C PHE A 43 -5.10 -2.46 -3.03
N ALA A 44 -4.78 -1.72 -4.09
CA ALA A 44 -5.78 -1.20 -4.98
C ALA A 44 -5.35 -1.40 -6.43
N ILE A 45 -6.31 -1.71 -7.28
CA ILE A 45 -6.11 -1.65 -8.73
C ILE A 45 -6.57 -0.28 -9.22
N GLY A 46 -5.95 0.18 -10.31
CA GLY A 46 -6.27 1.47 -10.89
C GLY A 46 -5.38 2.59 -10.41
N ARG A 47 -5.96 3.76 -10.18
CA ARG A 47 -5.22 5.00 -9.91
C ARG A 47 -4.34 4.90 -8.67
N GLY A 48 -3.09 5.35 -8.83
CA GLY A 48 -2.17 5.56 -7.71
C GLY A 48 -2.28 6.99 -7.16
N PHE A 49 -1.44 7.29 -6.17
CA PHE A 49 -1.41 8.62 -5.53
C PHE A 49 -0.13 9.36 -5.94
N ALA A 50 -0.30 10.49 -6.63
CA ALA A 50 0.83 11.30 -7.10
C ALA A 50 1.66 11.85 -5.93
N ASP A 51 1.04 12.14 -4.80
CA ASP A 51 1.72 12.69 -3.61
C ASP A 51 2.67 11.69 -2.94
N CYS A 52 2.67 10.43 -3.35
CA CYS A 52 3.68 9.46 -2.94
C CYS A 52 5.01 9.64 -3.70
N ILE A 53 5.02 10.45 -4.75
CA ILE A 53 6.22 10.77 -5.52
C ILE A 53 6.83 12.05 -4.94
N LYS A 54 8.10 11.99 -4.57
CA LYS A 54 8.82 13.17 -4.06
C LYS A 54 8.80 14.29 -5.11
N ASP A 55 8.45 15.50 -4.68
CA ASP A 55 8.37 16.68 -5.54
C ASP A 55 7.40 16.52 -6.72
N PHE A 56 6.30 15.82 -6.51
CA PHE A 56 5.35 15.46 -7.58
C PHE A 56 4.80 16.66 -8.35
N THR A 57 4.70 17.83 -7.73
CA THR A 57 4.19 19.05 -8.38
C THR A 57 5.11 19.57 -9.49
N LYS A 58 6.37 19.11 -9.53
CA LYS A 58 7.34 19.48 -10.55
C LYS A 58 7.23 18.66 -11.82
N TYR A 59 6.44 17.58 -11.79
CA TYR A 59 6.34 16.62 -12.90
C TYR A 59 5.06 16.82 -13.69
N THR A 60 5.15 16.61 -15.01
CA THR A 60 3.98 16.55 -15.88
C THR A 60 3.29 15.20 -15.72
N HIS A 61 2.08 15.06 -16.26
CA HIS A 61 1.36 13.78 -16.26
C HIS A 61 2.18 12.66 -16.92
N LYS A 62 2.81 12.97 -18.05
CA LYS A 62 3.64 12.00 -18.76
C LYS A 62 4.86 11.58 -17.95
N GLU A 63 5.52 12.54 -17.31
CA GLU A 63 6.68 12.26 -16.47
C GLU A 63 6.31 11.37 -15.28
N MET A 64 5.16 11.59 -14.66
CA MET A 64 4.66 10.74 -13.58
C MET A 64 4.32 9.34 -14.06
N GLU A 65 3.75 9.21 -15.26
CA GLU A 65 3.49 7.92 -15.88
C GLU A 65 4.79 7.15 -16.12
N ASP A 66 5.83 7.84 -16.60
CA ASP A 66 7.15 7.25 -16.83
C ASP A 66 7.81 6.79 -15.52
N LEU A 67 7.48 7.42 -14.39
CA LEU A 67 7.92 7.02 -13.07
C LEU A 67 7.12 5.82 -12.49
N GLY A 68 6.08 5.39 -13.20
CA GLY A 68 5.27 4.25 -12.80
C GLY A 68 3.95 4.57 -12.13
N LEU A 69 3.54 5.85 -12.09
CA LEU A 69 2.24 6.23 -11.53
C LEU A 69 1.11 5.73 -12.41
N ASN A 70 0.19 4.98 -11.83
CA ASN A 70 -1.03 4.56 -12.52
C ASN A 70 -2.04 5.71 -12.50
N GLN A 71 -2.42 6.19 -13.67
CA GLN A 71 -3.34 7.32 -13.84
C GLN A 71 -4.72 6.89 -14.33
N SER A 72 -5.14 5.67 -14.02
CA SER A 72 -6.47 5.19 -14.33
C SER A 72 -7.57 6.08 -13.76
N MET A 73 -8.74 6.02 -14.35
CA MET A 73 -9.92 6.73 -13.85
C MET A 73 -10.61 6.00 -12.70
N ILE A 74 -10.24 4.75 -12.44
CA ILE A 74 -10.79 3.97 -11.34
C ILE A 74 -9.76 3.76 -10.24
N HIS A 75 -10.26 3.46 -9.04
CA HIS A 75 -9.45 3.06 -7.89
C HIS A 75 -10.30 2.11 -7.04
N VAL A 76 -9.90 0.86 -6.98
CA VAL A 76 -10.68 -0.19 -6.28
C VAL A 76 -9.79 -0.89 -5.28
N ASP A 77 -10.11 -0.72 -4.00
CA ASP A 77 -9.37 -1.31 -2.89
C ASP A 77 -9.82 -2.72 -2.60
N PHE A 78 -8.88 -3.57 -2.18
CA PHE A 78 -9.20 -4.88 -1.62
C PHE A 78 -8.26 -5.20 -0.47
N MET A 79 -8.85 -5.68 0.63
CA MET A 79 -8.15 -5.92 1.88
C MET A 79 -7.41 -7.26 1.83
N ILE A 80 -6.16 -7.26 2.28
CA ILE A 80 -5.35 -8.47 2.38
C ILE A 80 -4.86 -8.73 3.80
N GLY A 81 -5.02 -7.75 4.70
CA GLY A 81 -4.49 -7.82 6.05
C GLY A 81 -5.25 -8.80 6.95
N SER A 82 -4.50 -9.40 7.86
CA SER A 82 -5.03 -10.29 8.90
C SER A 82 -4.09 -10.25 10.09
N LYS A 83 -4.51 -10.83 11.24
CA LYS A 83 -3.64 -10.86 12.43
C LYS A 83 -2.42 -11.78 12.30
N ASP A 84 -2.36 -12.59 11.27
CA ASP A 84 -1.22 -13.48 10.99
C ASP A 84 -0.47 -13.12 9.71
N LEU A 85 -0.75 -11.94 9.15
CA LEU A 85 -0.09 -11.49 7.93
C LEU A 85 1.41 -11.33 8.13
N SER A 86 2.19 -11.87 7.21
CA SER A 86 3.63 -11.68 7.15
C SER A 86 3.99 -11.04 5.81
N ILE A 87 4.90 -10.06 5.85
CA ILE A 87 5.40 -9.38 4.66
C ILE A 87 6.91 -9.41 4.71
N ASP A 88 7.52 -9.93 3.64
CA ASP A 88 8.96 -9.95 3.46
C ASP A 88 9.34 -9.06 2.29
N ALA A 89 10.38 -8.27 2.48
CA ALA A 89 10.98 -7.49 1.40
C ALA A 89 12.26 -8.17 0.93
N TYR A 90 12.48 -8.15 -0.37
CA TYR A 90 13.72 -8.65 -0.96
C TYR A 90 14.51 -7.48 -1.54
N THR A 91 15.73 -7.31 -1.07
CA THR A 91 16.62 -6.26 -1.55
C THR A 91 17.19 -6.61 -2.92
N LYS A 92 17.78 -5.63 -3.61
CA LYS A 92 18.40 -5.86 -4.91
C LYS A 92 19.54 -6.86 -4.86
N ASP A 93 20.23 -6.96 -3.73
CA ASP A 93 21.33 -7.91 -3.52
C ASP A 93 20.86 -9.28 -3.00
N GLY A 94 19.57 -9.51 -2.97
CA GLY A 94 18.97 -10.81 -2.65
C GLY A 94 18.73 -11.07 -1.18
N LYS A 95 18.90 -10.09 -0.32
CA LYS A 95 18.62 -10.24 1.10
C LYS A 95 17.13 -10.19 1.37
N LYS A 96 16.66 -11.05 2.27
CA LYS A 96 15.27 -11.09 2.72
C LYS A 96 15.14 -10.34 4.04
N VAL A 97 14.19 -9.39 4.10
CA VAL A 97 13.91 -8.60 5.29
C VAL A 97 12.46 -8.75 5.67
N SER A 98 12.21 -9.20 6.91
CA SER A 98 10.84 -9.28 7.43
C SER A 98 10.36 -7.88 7.82
N ILE A 99 9.36 -7.37 7.11
CA ILE A 99 8.75 -6.06 7.37
C ILE A 99 7.58 -6.19 8.33
N PHE A 100 6.68 -7.17 8.07
CA PHE A 100 5.56 -7.49 8.95
C PHE A 100 5.69 -8.93 9.43
N LYS A 101 5.31 -9.12 10.70
CA LYS A 101 5.15 -10.45 11.30
C LYS A 101 3.95 -10.39 12.23
N ASP A 102 3.10 -11.42 12.15
CA ASP A 102 1.89 -11.50 12.97
C ASP A 102 1.00 -10.26 12.84
N GLY A 103 0.88 -9.75 11.62
CA GLY A 103 -0.02 -8.65 11.27
C GLY A 103 0.47 -7.25 11.65
N THR A 104 1.68 -7.12 12.16
CA THR A 104 2.21 -5.81 12.59
C THR A 104 3.67 -5.62 12.16
N TRP A 105 4.14 -4.39 12.30
CA TRP A 105 5.52 -4.05 11.95
C TRP A 105 6.52 -4.89 12.75
N ASN A 106 7.51 -5.43 12.07
CA ASN A 106 8.63 -6.09 12.70
C ASN A 106 9.73 -5.05 13.01
N PHE A 107 9.48 -4.18 13.97
CA PHE A 107 10.37 -3.06 14.31
C PHE A 107 11.81 -3.48 14.62
N LYS A 108 12.01 -4.63 15.24
CA LYS A 108 13.34 -5.13 15.56
C LYS A 108 14.21 -5.28 14.31
N LYS A 109 13.64 -5.85 13.24
CA LYS A 109 14.36 -6.05 11.97
C LYS A 109 14.50 -4.74 11.21
N ILE A 110 13.44 -3.94 11.16
CA ILE A 110 13.44 -2.64 10.46
C ILE A 110 14.45 -1.70 11.12
N LYS A 111 14.49 -1.65 12.46
CA LYS A 111 15.42 -0.81 13.21
C LYS A 111 16.87 -1.14 12.87
N ASN A 112 17.22 -2.43 12.76
CA ASN A 112 18.57 -2.85 12.46
C ASN A 112 19.03 -2.41 11.05
N ILE A 113 18.09 -2.24 10.12
CA ILE A 113 18.39 -1.87 8.74
C ILE A 113 18.45 -0.36 8.57
N PHE A 114 17.50 0.36 9.16
CA PHE A 114 17.39 1.82 8.99
C PHE A 114 18.05 2.62 10.10
N ASN A 115 18.61 1.95 11.08
CA ASN A 115 19.40 2.58 12.16
C ASN A 115 18.61 3.67 12.91
N PHE A 116 17.39 3.32 13.26
CA PHE A 116 16.55 4.24 14.05
C PHE A 116 17.12 4.48 15.44
#